data_059c7cb5eea9fa89c49c47954f9d5bed
#
_entry.id   059c7cb5eea9fa89c49c47954f9d5bed
#
_cell.length_a   1.000
_cell.length_b   1.000
_cell.length_c   1.000
_cell.angle_alpha   90.00
_cell.angle_beta   90.00
_cell.angle_gamma   90.00
#
_symmetry.space_group_name_H-M   'P 1'
#
loop_
_entity.id
_entity.type
_entity.pdbx_description
1 polymer ?
#
loop_
_entity_poly.entity_id
_entity_poly.type
_entity_poly.pdbx_seq_one_letter_code
_entity_poly.pdbx_strand_id
1 'polypeptide(L)'
;MSLETRGTGANTRHVCNILPETEPADSLLVVEVITPSGNWSSYPPHKHDTDDLPDESYLEETYYHRVNPPQGYVMHRVYNDDRSLDESMAAYDRSVVLVPQGYHPVGVPHGYESYYLNVMAGPKRIWKFRNDPAHDWIMNLKG
;
A
#
# COMPACT_ATOMS: atom_id res chain seq x y z
N MET A 1 -18.58 -1.11 -3.59
CA MET A 1 -17.33 -1.34 -4.35
C MET A 1 -17.13 -0.19 -5.33
N SER A 2 -15.93 0.31 -5.44
CA SER A 2 -15.61 1.40 -6.36
C SER A 2 -14.23 1.20 -6.98
N LEU A 3 -14.07 1.76 -8.19
CA LEU A 3 -12.81 1.70 -8.95
C LEU A 3 -12.23 3.11 -9.04
N GLU A 4 -10.92 3.23 -8.86
CA GLU A 4 -10.21 4.49 -9.05
C GLU A 4 -8.79 4.24 -9.58
N THR A 5 -8.21 5.26 -10.20
CA THR A 5 -6.81 5.26 -10.59
C THR A 5 -6.09 6.30 -9.73
N ARG A 6 -5.00 5.90 -9.08
CA ARG A 6 -4.19 6.77 -8.22
C ARG A 6 -2.83 7.01 -8.84
N GLY A 7 -2.26 8.18 -8.55
CA GLY A 7 -0.92 8.56 -8.97
C GLY A 7 -0.82 9.00 -10.42
N THR A 8 0.38 9.39 -10.80
CA THR A 8 0.72 9.83 -12.16
C THR A 8 2.03 9.19 -12.58
N GLY A 9 2.23 9.01 -13.90
CA GLY A 9 3.46 8.43 -14.43
C GLY A 9 3.77 7.06 -13.83
N ALA A 10 4.99 6.86 -13.37
CA ALA A 10 5.44 5.60 -12.76
C ALA A 10 4.83 5.33 -11.38
N ASN A 11 4.03 6.24 -10.87
CA ASN A 11 3.27 6.06 -9.64
C ASN A 11 1.79 5.67 -9.90
N THR A 12 1.43 5.41 -11.13
CA THR A 12 0.06 5.05 -11.51
C THR A 12 -0.25 3.61 -11.12
N ARG A 13 -1.37 3.42 -10.41
CA ARG A 13 -1.91 2.11 -10.06
C ARG A 13 -3.43 2.16 -10.08
N HIS A 14 -4.05 0.99 -10.23
CA HIS A 14 -5.50 0.86 -10.35
C HIS A 14 -6.05 0.18 -9.11
N VAL A 15 -6.97 0.85 -8.44
CA VAL A 15 -7.48 0.47 -7.12
C VAL A 15 -8.94 0.07 -7.23
N CYS A 16 -9.28 -1.08 -6.63
CA CYS A 16 -10.66 -1.48 -6.39
C CYS A 16 -10.91 -1.46 -4.87
N ASN A 17 -11.74 -0.53 -4.43
CA ASN A 17 -12.17 -0.46 -3.04
C ASN A 17 -13.32 -1.46 -2.84
N ILE A 18 -12.97 -2.66 -2.37
CA ILE A 18 -13.94 -3.76 -2.20
C ILE A 18 -14.84 -3.48 -1.00
N LEU A 19 -14.22 -3.10 0.13
CA LEU A 19 -14.92 -2.85 1.38
C LEU A 19 -14.35 -1.58 2.03
N PRO A 20 -14.72 -0.38 1.51
CA PRO A 20 -14.25 0.88 2.07
C PRO A 20 -14.96 1.24 3.36
N GLU A 21 -14.47 2.29 4.03
CA GLU A 21 -15.07 2.78 5.28
C GLU A 21 -16.52 3.26 5.12
N THR A 22 -16.92 3.58 3.89
CA THR A 22 -18.30 4.01 3.57
C THR A 22 -19.29 2.85 3.48
N GLU A 23 -18.80 1.61 3.38
CA GLU A 23 -19.64 0.42 3.35
C GLU A 23 -19.74 -0.18 4.75
N PRO A 24 -20.94 -0.62 5.17
CA PRO A 24 -21.11 -1.19 6.51
C PRO A 24 -20.38 -2.53 6.63
N ALA A 25 -19.57 -2.65 7.66
CA ALA A 25 -18.89 -3.89 8.03
C ALA A 25 -18.48 -3.79 9.51
N ASP A 26 -18.16 -4.93 10.09
CA ASP A 26 -17.77 -4.97 11.49
C ASP A 26 -16.38 -4.36 11.71
N SER A 27 -15.37 -4.89 11.03
CA SER A 27 -13.98 -4.56 11.36
C SER A 27 -13.08 -4.28 10.17
N LEU A 28 -13.26 -4.97 9.04
CA LEU A 28 -12.27 -4.97 7.97
C LEU A 28 -12.47 -3.83 6.97
N LEU A 29 -11.34 -3.35 6.47
CA LEU A 29 -11.24 -2.58 5.23
C LEU A 29 -10.50 -3.45 4.22
N VAL A 30 -11.03 -3.55 3.00
CA VAL A 30 -10.47 -4.44 1.97
C VAL A 30 -10.34 -3.69 0.66
N VAL A 31 -9.15 -3.76 0.09
CA VAL A 31 -8.80 -3.10 -1.17
C VAL A 31 -7.94 -4.05 -2.00
N GLU A 32 -8.14 -4.05 -3.31
CA GLU A 32 -7.20 -4.71 -4.21
C GLU A 32 -6.62 -3.71 -5.19
N VAL A 33 -5.35 -3.93 -5.59
CA VAL A 33 -4.61 -2.98 -6.41
C VAL A 33 -3.85 -3.73 -7.49
N ILE A 34 -3.98 -3.23 -8.73
CA ILE A 34 -3.14 -3.66 -9.85
C ILE A 34 -2.14 -2.55 -10.14
N THR A 35 -0.84 -2.91 -10.14
CA THR A 35 0.24 -1.99 -10.43
C THR A 35 0.94 -2.42 -11.70
N PRO A 36 0.90 -1.57 -12.76
CA PRO A 36 1.55 -1.87 -14.03
C PRO A 36 3.07 -2.01 -13.93
N SER A 37 3.65 -2.61 -14.95
CA SER A 37 5.08 -2.85 -15.09
C SER A 37 5.91 -1.59 -14.85
N GLY A 38 6.91 -1.73 -13.97
CA GLY A 38 7.84 -0.65 -13.66
C GLY A 38 7.30 0.43 -12.74
N ASN A 39 6.06 0.32 -12.29
CA ASN A 39 5.42 1.34 -11.46
C ASN A 39 5.56 1.04 -9.96
N TRP A 40 5.24 2.05 -9.17
CA TRP A 40 5.23 1.99 -7.71
C TRP A 40 3.81 2.13 -7.19
N SER A 41 3.57 1.52 -6.03
CA SER A 41 2.29 1.51 -5.33
C SER A 41 2.51 1.75 -3.84
N SER A 42 1.48 2.18 -3.13
CA SER A 42 1.63 2.67 -1.74
C SER A 42 2.72 3.74 -1.68
N TYR A 43 2.72 4.61 -2.67
CA TYR A 43 3.79 5.56 -2.95
C TYR A 43 3.20 6.93 -3.30
N PRO A 44 3.70 8.06 -2.76
CA PRO A 44 4.86 8.14 -1.84
C PRO A 44 4.66 7.24 -0.61
N PRO A 45 5.76 6.85 0.06
CA PRO A 45 5.65 6.03 1.26
C PRO A 45 4.71 6.65 2.28
N HIS A 46 3.77 5.86 2.79
CA HIS A 46 2.79 6.32 3.78
C HIS A 46 2.63 5.28 4.90
N LYS A 47 2.09 5.73 6.03
CA LYS A 47 1.81 4.87 7.18
C LYS A 47 0.44 5.20 7.79
N HIS A 48 -0.10 4.24 8.53
CA HIS A 48 -1.33 4.39 9.30
C HIS A 48 -1.23 3.50 10.56
N ASP A 49 -0.30 3.86 11.44
CA ASP A 49 0.03 3.09 12.64
C ASP A 49 -0.14 3.88 13.94
N THR A 50 -0.80 5.02 13.88
CA THR A 50 -1.01 5.92 15.02
C THR A 50 -2.45 6.42 15.03
N ASP A 51 -3.09 6.35 16.19
CA ASP A 51 -4.44 6.89 16.37
C ASP A 51 -4.37 8.40 16.61
N ASP A 52 -4.34 9.15 15.52
CA ASP A 52 -4.16 10.61 15.50
C ASP A 52 -5.11 11.26 14.48
N LEU A 53 -6.39 10.97 14.58
CA LEU A 53 -7.40 11.54 13.69
C LEU A 53 -7.52 13.05 13.91
N PRO A 54 -7.74 13.83 12.84
CA PRO A 54 -8.05 13.43 11.47
C PRO A 54 -6.84 13.16 10.56
N ASP A 55 -5.60 13.23 11.08
CA ASP A 55 -4.40 13.18 10.25
C ASP A 55 -3.97 11.75 9.92
N GLU A 56 -4.16 10.82 10.85
CA GLU A 56 -3.75 9.43 10.70
C GLU A 56 -4.68 8.52 11.50
N SER A 57 -4.98 7.33 10.99
CA SER A 57 -5.68 6.29 11.72
C SER A 57 -4.74 5.14 12.06
N TYR A 58 -5.11 4.33 13.05
CA TYR A 58 -4.35 3.14 13.42
C TYR A 58 -4.97 1.92 12.73
N LEU A 59 -4.23 1.32 11.80
CA LEU A 59 -4.62 0.11 11.08
C LEU A 59 -3.41 -0.79 10.89
N GLU A 60 -3.55 -2.05 11.26
CA GLU A 60 -2.63 -3.08 10.79
C GLU A 60 -3.04 -3.50 9.39
N GLU A 61 -2.08 -3.91 8.57
CA GLU A 61 -2.33 -4.24 7.18
C GLU A 61 -1.60 -5.52 6.78
N THR A 62 -2.21 -6.27 5.88
CA THR A 62 -1.57 -7.39 5.19
C THR A 62 -1.63 -7.17 3.69
N TYR A 63 -0.58 -7.63 2.99
CA TYR A 63 -0.51 -7.66 1.53
C TYR A 63 -0.44 -9.11 1.09
N TYR A 64 -1.43 -9.58 0.34
CA TYR A 64 -1.34 -10.84 -0.39
C TYR A 64 -0.96 -10.51 -1.83
N HIS A 65 0.26 -10.89 -2.23
CA HIS A 65 0.82 -10.54 -3.54
C HIS A 65 0.56 -11.61 -4.59
N ARG A 66 0.21 -11.17 -5.79
CA ARG A 66 0.25 -11.97 -7.00
C ARG A 66 1.12 -11.23 -8.03
N VAL A 67 1.95 -11.96 -8.73
CA VAL A 67 2.89 -11.39 -9.73
C VAL A 67 2.70 -12.12 -11.05
N ASN A 68 2.63 -11.38 -12.14
CA ASN A 68 2.48 -11.93 -13.49
C ASN A 68 3.62 -11.42 -14.39
N PRO A 69 4.42 -12.28 -15.01
CA PRO A 69 4.46 -13.76 -14.88
C PRO A 69 4.90 -14.23 -13.48
N PRO A 70 4.50 -15.44 -13.07
CA PRO A 70 4.60 -15.86 -11.66
C PRO A 70 6.01 -16.14 -11.14
N GLN A 71 7.04 -16.17 -12.00
CA GLN A 71 8.43 -16.27 -11.56
C GLN A 71 8.99 -14.92 -11.07
N GLY A 72 8.24 -13.83 -11.23
CA GLY A 72 8.65 -12.49 -10.84
C GLY A 72 8.55 -12.24 -9.33
N TYR A 73 8.87 -11.03 -8.96
CA TYR A 73 8.78 -10.55 -7.59
C TYR A 73 8.49 -9.06 -7.58
N VAL A 74 8.07 -8.54 -6.44
CA VAL A 74 8.00 -7.11 -6.16
C VAL A 74 8.96 -6.77 -5.03
N MET A 75 9.44 -5.52 -4.99
CA MET A 75 10.21 -5.03 -3.86
C MET A 75 9.26 -4.35 -2.89
N HIS A 76 9.26 -4.81 -1.65
CA HIS A 76 8.42 -4.27 -0.60
C HIS A 76 9.30 -3.84 0.56
N ARG A 77 9.25 -2.56 0.92
CA ARG A 77 9.99 -2.03 2.05
C ARG A 77 9.01 -1.66 3.16
N VAL A 78 9.37 -1.99 4.41
CA VAL A 78 8.62 -1.57 5.60
C VAL A 78 9.60 -0.91 6.55
N TYR A 79 9.35 0.35 6.89
CA TYR A 79 10.26 1.12 7.73
C TYR A 79 9.52 2.16 8.57
N ASN A 80 10.09 2.52 9.71
CA ASN A 80 9.53 3.56 10.58
C ASN A 80 10.42 4.81 10.60
N ASP A 81 9.99 5.87 11.31
CA ASP A 81 10.64 7.17 11.27
C ASP A 81 12.09 7.13 11.73
N ASP A 82 12.42 6.41 12.80
CA ASP A 82 13.78 6.33 13.34
C ASP A 82 14.60 5.19 12.75
N ARG A 83 14.03 4.43 11.81
CA ARG A 83 14.66 3.28 11.15
C ARG A 83 15.02 2.13 12.09
N SER A 84 14.42 2.06 13.27
CA SER A 84 14.53 0.88 14.14
C SER A 84 13.87 -0.34 13.48
N LEU A 85 12.88 -0.10 12.63
CA LEU A 85 12.33 -1.06 11.67
C LEU A 85 12.70 -0.56 10.28
N ASP A 86 13.44 -1.35 9.51
CA ASP A 86 13.78 -1.05 8.12
C ASP A 86 14.11 -2.34 7.39
N GLU A 87 13.07 -2.97 6.84
CA GLU A 87 13.17 -4.23 6.12
C GLU A 87 12.84 -4.02 4.65
N SER A 88 13.75 -4.45 3.77
CA SER A 88 13.50 -4.51 2.34
C SER A 88 13.47 -5.96 1.91
N MET A 89 12.41 -6.36 1.21
CA MET A 89 12.21 -7.76 0.89
C MET A 89 11.72 -7.93 -0.54
N ALA A 90 12.09 -9.04 -1.16
CA ALA A 90 11.45 -9.49 -2.37
C ALA A 90 10.20 -10.30 -1.98
N ALA A 91 9.04 -9.88 -2.46
CA ALA A 91 7.79 -10.60 -2.26
C ALA A 91 7.44 -11.31 -3.56
N TYR A 92 7.26 -12.61 -3.48
CA TYR A 92 7.00 -13.47 -4.64
C TYR A 92 5.50 -13.66 -4.85
N ASP A 93 5.16 -14.30 -5.97
CA ASP A 93 3.77 -14.69 -6.24
C ASP A 93 3.23 -15.55 -5.09
N ARG A 94 2.07 -15.18 -4.56
CA ARG A 94 1.40 -15.79 -3.41
C ARG A 94 2.07 -15.55 -2.05
N SER A 95 2.99 -14.59 -1.97
CA SER A 95 3.55 -14.15 -0.69
C SER A 95 2.59 -13.28 0.08
N VAL A 96 2.65 -13.35 1.40
CA VAL A 96 1.96 -12.43 2.29
C VAL A 96 3.00 -11.60 3.04
N VAL A 97 2.86 -10.28 2.99
CA VAL A 97 3.68 -9.35 3.76
C VAL A 97 2.83 -8.76 4.87
N LEU A 98 3.32 -8.84 6.10
CA LEU A 98 2.67 -8.26 7.26
C LEU A 98 3.21 -6.86 7.50
N VAL A 99 2.30 -5.90 7.68
CA VAL A 99 2.64 -4.50 7.97
C VAL A 99 1.93 -4.09 9.26
N PRO A 100 2.50 -4.43 10.43
CA PRO A 100 1.91 -4.02 11.71
C PRO A 100 2.14 -2.54 12.00
N GLN A 101 3.17 -1.95 11.41
CA GLN A 101 3.51 -0.54 11.57
C GLN A 101 4.41 -0.08 10.43
N GLY A 102 4.58 1.23 10.30
CA GLY A 102 5.57 1.84 9.40
C GLY A 102 5.07 2.14 8.00
N TYR A 103 5.92 2.82 7.26
CA TYR A 103 5.75 3.09 5.84
C TYR A 103 6.00 1.81 5.04
N HIS A 104 5.27 1.61 3.93
CA HIS A 104 5.28 0.30 3.27
C HIS A 104 5.15 0.37 1.74
N PRO A 105 6.04 1.09 1.04
CA PRO A 105 5.97 1.22 -0.43
C PRO A 105 6.29 -0.10 -1.13
N VAL A 106 5.72 -0.25 -2.34
CA VAL A 106 5.91 -1.42 -3.20
C VAL A 106 6.40 -0.97 -4.56
N GLY A 107 7.48 -1.57 -5.05
CA GLY A 107 7.99 -1.35 -6.40
C GLY A 107 7.86 -2.58 -7.28
N VAL A 108 7.37 -2.40 -8.49
CA VAL A 108 7.17 -3.49 -9.45
C VAL A 108 8.28 -3.46 -10.51
N PRO A 109 9.09 -4.51 -10.64
CA PRO A 109 10.13 -4.55 -11.67
C PRO A 109 9.55 -4.45 -13.08
N HIS A 110 10.32 -3.81 -13.97
CA HIS A 110 9.96 -3.74 -15.38
C HIS A 110 9.73 -5.14 -15.96
N GLY A 111 8.66 -5.30 -16.72
CA GLY A 111 8.29 -6.57 -17.35
C GLY A 111 7.26 -7.38 -16.57
N TYR A 112 7.00 -7.02 -15.32
CA TYR A 112 6.04 -7.73 -14.46
C TYR A 112 4.86 -6.82 -14.12
N GLU A 113 3.70 -7.44 -13.90
CA GLU A 113 2.53 -6.77 -13.35
C GLU A 113 2.25 -7.32 -11.95
N SER A 114 1.93 -6.44 -11.03
CA SER A 114 1.62 -6.80 -9.65
C SER A 114 0.14 -6.63 -9.35
N TYR A 115 -0.39 -7.57 -8.61
CA TYR A 115 -1.66 -7.49 -7.92
C TYR A 115 -1.41 -7.69 -6.43
N TYR A 116 -2.10 -6.95 -5.58
CA TYR A 116 -2.17 -7.31 -4.17
C TYR A 116 -3.56 -7.08 -3.59
N LEU A 117 -3.91 -7.95 -2.65
CA LEU A 117 -5.09 -7.80 -1.82
C LEU A 117 -4.65 -7.25 -0.48
N ASN A 118 -5.17 -6.09 -0.11
CA ASN A 118 -4.96 -5.49 1.20
C ASN A 118 -6.14 -5.79 2.11
N VAL A 119 -5.83 -6.24 3.31
CA VAL A 119 -6.79 -6.33 4.41
C VAL A 119 -6.24 -5.52 5.58
N MET A 120 -7.04 -4.59 6.06
CA MET A 120 -6.67 -3.69 7.15
C MET A 120 -7.68 -3.81 8.28
N ALA A 121 -7.19 -3.70 9.52
CA ALA A 121 -8.02 -3.69 10.71
C ALA A 121 -7.38 -2.85 11.81
N GLY A 122 -8.22 -2.21 12.63
CA GLY A 122 -7.79 -1.40 13.75
C GLY A 122 -8.98 -1.04 14.64
N PRO A 123 -8.77 -0.24 15.69
CA PRO A 123 -9.82 0.11 16.63
C PRO A 123 -10.96 0.91 16.00
N LYS A 124 -10.68 1.62 14.91
CA LYS A 124 -11.69 2.36 14.15
C LYS A 124 -11.59 2.02 12.69
N ARG A 125 -12.72 1.83 12.06
CA ARG A 125 -12.81 1.47 10.63
C ARG A 125 -12.76 2.72 9.75
N ILE A 126 -11.62 3.43 9.84
CA ILE A 126 -11.32 4.67 9.11
C ILE A 126 -9.93 4.55 8.50
N TRP A 127 -9.79 4.86 7.21
CA TRP A 127 -8.50 4.80 6.51
C TRP A 127 -7.97 6.21 6.25
N LYS A 128 -7.06 6.65 7.11
CA LYS A 128 -6.31 7.91 6.98
C LYS A 128 -4.83 7.59 7.12
N PHE A 129 -4.05 7.93 6.12
CA PHE A 129 -2.62 7.68 6.13
C PHE A 129 -1.83 8.98 6.06
N ARG A 130 -0.62 8.93 6.60
CA ARG A 130 0.33 10.04 6.61
C ARG A 130 1.51 9.69 5.71
N ASN A 131 1.81 10.56 4.75
CA ASN A 131 2.98 10.40 3.89
C ASN A 131 4.27 10.68 4.67
N ASP A 132 5.34 9.97 4.30
CA ASP A 132 6.68 10.29 4.80
C ASP A 132 7.04 11.71 4.34
N PRO A 133 7.36 12.65 5.27
CA PRO A 133 7.66 14.04 4.90
C PRO A 133 8.82 14.17 3.92
N ALA A 134 9.79 13.25 3.97
CA ALA A 134 10.94 13.28 3.06
C ALA A 134 10.57 13.05 1.61
N HIS A 135 9.43 12.40 1.35
CA HIS A 135 9.00 12.00 0.01
C HIS A 135 7.65 12.59 -0.41
N ASP A 136 7.04 13.40 0.43
CA ASP A 136 5.71 13.96 0.19
C ASP A 136 5.67 14.88 -1.05
N TRP A 137 6.79 15.50 -1.40
CA TRP A 137 6.92 16.34 -2.59
C TRP A 137 6.57 15.61 -3.90
N ILE A 138 6.65 14.27 -3.89
CA ILE A 138 6.33 13.44 -5.05
C ILE A 138 4.87 13.61 -5.48
N MET A 139 3.98 13.94 -4.56
CA MET A 139 2.57 14.22 -4.84
C MET A 139 2.37 15.34 -5.87
N ASN A 140 3.36 16.23 -6.00
CA ASN A 140 3.31 17.37 -6.90
C ASN A 140 3.99 17.12 -8.26
N LEU A 141 4.58 15.93 -8.46
CA LEU A 141 5.17 15.57 -9.74
C LEU A 141 4.07 15.35 -10.79
N LYS A 142 4.30 15.91 -11.97
CA LYS A 142 3.47 15.65 -13.15
C LYS A 142 4.20 14.59 -13.97
N GLY A 143 3.61 13.44 -14.03
CA GLY A 143 4.19 12.28 -14.70
C GLY A 143 4.12 12.30 -16.21
#